data_d252bb780c986bdb89bc36589356f50f
#
_entry.id   d252bb780c986bdb89bc36589356f50f
#
_cell.length_a   1.000
_cell.length_b   1.000
_cell.length_c   1.000
_cell.angle_alpha   90.00
_cell.angle_beta   90.00
_cell.angle_gamma   90.00
#
_symmetry.space_group_name_H-M   'P 1'
#
loop_
_entity.id
_entity.type
_entity.pdbx_description
1 polymer ?
#
loop_
_entity_poly.entity_id
_entity_poly.type
_entity_poly.pdbx_seq_one_letter_code
_entity_poly.pdbx_strand_id
1 'polypeptide(L)'
;DVKVIELDIANPKIINVLRDNNIKGIMHFAAHSQVGESMINPSIYYENNVVGSYRLIESARQAGVQHFVFSSTAAVYGEPEVVPIVETSKLQPTNVYGRTKLMIEDMLHDYSSIYGSTYVALRYFNAAGADESGEIGEDHSPETHLIPLVLETALGKRPHITVFGTDYDTIDGTCIRDYIHVTDLASA
;
A
#
# COMPACT_ATOMS: atom_id res chain seq x y z
N ASP A 1 -3.29 1.12 25.26
CA ASP A 1 -2.11 0.28 25.00
C ASP A 1 -2.33 -0.56 23.76
N VAL A 2 -1.37 -0.55 22.83
CA VAL A 2 -1.39 -1.39 21.62
C VAL A 2 -0.67 -2.70 21.94
N LYS A 3 -1.32 -3.84 21.66
CA LYS A 3 -0.69 -5.16 21.77
C LYS A 3 0.03 -5.48 20.47
N VAL A 4 1.34 -5.65 20.54
CA VAL A 4 2.17 -6.07 19.40
C VAL A 4 2.31 -7.59 19.40
N ILE A 5 2.07 -8.23 18.25
CA ILE A 5 2.25 -9.66 18.01
C ILE A 5 3.11 -9.82 16.77
N GLU A 6 4.32 -10.34 16.93
CA GLU A 6 5.22 -10.62 15.83
C GLU A 6 4.81 -11.95 15.17
N LEU A 7 4.20 -11.83 13.98
CA LEU A 7 3.70 -12.99 13.23
C LEU A 7 3.59 -12.62 11.73
N ASP A 8 4.07 -13.49 10.87
CA ASP A 8 3.85 -13.37 9.43
C ASP A 8 2.36 -13.52 9.08
N ILE A 9 1.86 -12.67 8.17
CA ILE A 9 0.44 -12.67 7.77
C ILE A 9 0.01 -13.98 7.11
N ALA A 10 0.94 -14.72 6.51
CA ALA A 10 0.70 -16.03 5.92
C ALA A 10 0.73 -17.19 6.93
N ASN A 11 1.11 -16.92 8.19
CA ASN A 11 1.21 -17.95 9.21
C ASN A 11 -0.18 -18.49 9.61
N PRO A 12 -0.41 -19.82 9.57
CA PRO A 12 -1.72 -20.39 9.94
C PRO A 12 -2.19 -20.04 11.37
N LYS A 13 -1.28 -19.70 12.28
CA LYS A 13 -1.62 -19.29 13.65
C LYS A 13 -2.36 -17.98 13.72
N ILE A 14 -2.37 -17.18 12.64
CA ILE A 14 -3.05 -15.89 12.63
C ILE A 14 -4.54 -16.03 12.92
N ILE A 15 -5.16 -17.13 12.51
CA ILE A 15 -6.58 -17.40 12.80
C ILE A 15 -6.86 -17.43 14.31
N ASN A 16 -5.94 -18.01 15.11
CA ASN A 16 -6.09 -18.04 16.56
C ASN A 16 -5.91 -16.64 17.16
N VAL A 17 -4.95 -15.87 16.65
CA VAL A 17 -4.75 -14.46 17.08
C VAL A 17 -6.02 -13.66 16.84
N LEU A 18 -6.65 -13.79 15.68
CA LEU A 18 -7.88 -13.08 15.33
C LEU A 18 -9.06 -13.48 16.24
N ARG A 19 -9.22 -14.78 16.49
CA ARG A 19 -10.29 -15.32 17.35
C ARG A 19 -10.10 -14.95 18.81
N ASP A 20 -8.92 -15.19 19.38
CA ASP A 20 -8.62 -15.00 20.80
C ASP A 20 -8.73 -13.52 21.21
N ASN A 21 -8.48 -12.61 20.28
CA ASN A 21 -8.61 -11.17 20.50
C ASN A 21 -9.94 -10.59 19.97
N ASN A 22 -10.87 -11.42 19.49
CA ASN A 22 -12.20 -11.02 18.99
C ASN A 22 -12.13 -9.90 17.92
N ILE A 23 -11.18 -9.99 17.00
CA ILE A 23 -10.95 -8.99 15.95
C ILE A 23 -12.15 -8.93 15.02
N LYS A 24 -12.66 -7.72 14.75
CA LYS A 24 -13.81 -7.47 13.87
C LYS A 24 -13.42 -6.85 12.53
N GLY A 25 -12.30 -6.13 12.50
CA GLY A 25 -11.78 -5.48 11.30
C GLY A 25 -10.27 -5.61 11.21
N ILE A 26 -9.75 -5.59 10.00
CA ILE A 26 -8.32 -5.63 9.70
C ILE A 26 -7.98 -4.42 8.82
N MET A 27 -6.96 -3.67 9.24
CA MET A 27 -6.27 -2.71 8.38
C MET A 27 -5.03 -3.39 7.82
N HIS A 28 -5.03 -3.69 6.52
CA HIS A 28 -4.00 -4.47 5.87
C HIS A 28 -3.01 -3.59 5.12
N PHE A 29 -1.84 -3.33 5.72
CA PHE A 29 -0.74 -2.55 5.16
C PHE A 29 0.48 -3.41 4.78
N ALA A 30 0.53 -4.67 5.23
CA ALA A 30 1.68 -5.54 5.04
C ALA A 30 1.88 -5.92 3.55
N ALA A 31 2.92 -5.39 2.92
CA ALA A 31 3.26 -5.70 1.53
C ALA A 31 4.70 -5.27 1.19
N HIS A 32 5.30 -5.88 0.18
CA HIS A 32 6.40 -5.25 -0.56
C HIS A 32 5.84 -4.14 -1.44
N SER A 33 6.47 -2.95 -1.46
CA SER A 33 5.91 -1.73 -2.05
C SER A 33 6.79 -1.06 -3.11
N GLN A 34 8.01 -1.54 -3.34
CA GLN A 34 8.95 -0.92 -4.26
C GLN A 34 8.66 -1.33 -5.72
N VAL A 35 8.15 -0.38 -6.52
CA VAL A 35 7.80 -0.60 -7.93
C VAL A 35 8.98 -1.13 -8.74
N GLY A 36 10.16 -0.50 -8.62
CA GLY A 36 11.36 -0.92 -9.34
C GLY A 36 11.78 -2.35 -9.01
N GLU A 37 11.81 -2.72 -7.73
CA GLU A 37 12.15 -4.07 -7.29
C GLU A 37 11.13 -5.10 -7.82
N SER A 38 9.86 -4.75 -7.87
CA SER A 38 8.82 -5.64 -8.40
C SER A 38 9.04 -6.07 -9.85
N MET A 39 9.71 -5.21 -10.64
CA MET A 39 10.03 -5.50 -12.04
C MET A 39 11.31 -6.32 -12.22
N ILE A 40 12.14 -6.39 -11.18
CA ILE A 40 13.38 -7.19 -11.18
C ILE A 40 13.13 -8.56 -10.55
N ASN A 41 12.40 -8.61 -9.44
CA ASN A 41 12.12 -9.83 -8.71
C ASN A 41 10.61 -9.99 -8.42
N PRO A 42 9.80 -10.30 -9.44
CA PRO A 42 8.34 -10.41 -9.30
C PRO A 42 7.91 -11.52 -8.34
N SER A 43 8.72 -12.57 -8.17
CA SER A 43 8.38 -13.74 -7.35
C SER A 43 8.09 -13.36 -5.90
N ILE A 44 8.92 -12.52 -5.29
CA ILE A 44 8.72 -12.11 -3.89
C ILE A 44 7.44 -11.29 -3.72
N TYR A 45 7.04 -10.52 -4.74
CA TYR A 45 5.80 -9.74 -4.74
C TYR A 45 4.57 -10.63 -4.82
N TYR A 46 4.58 -11.64 -5.70
CA TYR A 46 3.47 -12.58 -5.76
C TYR A 46 3.35 -13.42 -4.50
N GLU A 47 4.46 -13.95 -3.99
CA GLU A 47 4.44 -14.78 -2.78
C GLU A 47 4.00 -13.97 -1.55
N ASN A 48 4.61 -12.82 -1.31
CA ASN A 48 4.31 -12.02 -0.13
C ASN A 48 2.96 -11.29 -0.25
N ASN A 49 2.74 -10.55 -1.36
CA ASN A 49 1.56 -9.70 -1.46
C ASN A 49 0.31 -10.53 -1.80
N VAL A 50 0.36 -11.41 -2.80
CA VAL A 50 -0.84 -12.12 -3.24
C VAL A 50 -1.12 -13.33 -2.36
N VAL A 51 -0.14 -14.25 -2.23
CA VAL A 51 -0.33 -15.47 -1.45
C VAL A 51 -0.47 -15.16 0.04
N GLY A 52 0.34 -14.23 0.57
CA GLY A 52 0.25 -13.77 1.96
C GLY A 52 -1.12 -13.15 2.27
N SER A 53 -1.59 -12.23 1.42
CA SER A 53 -2.92 -11.60 1.60
C SER A 53 -4.06 -12.60 1.45
N TYR A 54 -3.99 -13.54 0.50
CA TYR A 54 -4.98 -14.61 0.38
C TYR A 54 -5.09 -15.41 1.70
N ARG A 55 -3.97 -15.82 2.27
CA ARG A 55 -3.97 -16.56 3.54
C ARG A 55 -4.54 -15.73 4.70
N LEU A 56 -4.22 -14.44 4.75
CA LEU A 56 -4.79 -13.53 5.74
C LEU A 56 -6.31 -13.40 5.57
N ILE A 57 -6.80 -13.14 4.36
CA ILE A 57 -8.23 -12.98 4.04
C ILE A 57 -9.00 -14.25 4.40
N GLU A 58 -8.49 -15.44 4.02
CA GLU A 58 -9.12 -16.71 4.35
C GLU A 58 -9.12 -17.01 5.86
N SER A 59 -8.03 -16.70 6.55
CA SER A 59 -7.97 -16.82 8.02
C SER A 59 -8.94 -15.87 8.72
N ALA A 60 -9.06 -14.65 8.21
CA ALA A 60 -10.00 -13.65 8.71
C ALA A 60 -11.46 -14.10 8.53
N ARG A 61 -11.81 -14.61 7.34
CA ARG A 61 -13.12 -15.19 7.07
C ARG A 61 -13.45 -16.32 8.06
N GLN A 62 -12.52 -17.26 8.25
CA GLN A 62 -12.69 -18.38 9.19
C GLN A 62 -12.76 -17.94 10.66
N ALA A 63 -12.14 -16.80 11.00
CA ALA A 63 -12.20 -16.21 12.33
C ALA A 63 -13.46 -15.36 12.57
N GLY A 64 -14.26 -15.08 11.52
CA GLY A 64 -15.46 -14.25 11.62
C GLY A 64 -15.17 -12.74 11.58
N VAL A 65 -14.03 -12.33 11.05
CA VAL A 65 -13.72 -10.91 10.77
C VAL A 65 -14.59 -10.45 9.60
N GLN A 66 -15.20 -9.27 9.73
CA GLN A 66 -16.20 -8.78 8.79
C GLN A 66 -15.77 -7.55 7.99
N HIS A 67 -14.74 -6.83 8.46
CA HIS A 67 -14.36 -5.55 7.86
C HIS A 67 -12.89 -5.55 7.46
N PHE A 68 -12.60 -5.04 6.24
CA PHE A 68 -11.25 -4.83 5.77
C PHE A 68 -11.04 -3.39 5.31
N VAL A 69 -9.95 -2.76 5.74
CA VAL A 69 -9.38 -1.58 5.12
C VAL A 69 -8.06 -2.00 4.48
N PHE A 70 -7.98 -1.91 3.16
CA PHE A 70 -6.83 -2.36 2.40
C PHE A 70 -6.03 -1.19 1.86
N SER A 71 -4.76 -1.13 2.18
CA SER A 71 -3.80 -0.24 1.57
C SER A 71 -3.53 -0.71 0.13
N SER A 72 -4.33 -0.21 -0.81
CA SER A 72 -4.10 -0.40 -2.23
C SER A 72 -3.15 0.67 -2.78
N THR A 73 -3.23 1.02 -4.02
CA THR A 73 -2.34 1.97 -4.68
C THR A 73 -2.99 2.56 -5.93
N ALA A 74 -2.68 3.80 -6.25
CA ALA A 74 -3.01 4.39 -7.54
C ALA A 74 -2.32 3.69 -8.73
N ALA A 75 -1.25 2.93 -8.49
CA ALA A 75 -0.58 2.14 -9.53
C ALA A 75 -1.48 1.08 -10.20
N VAL A 76 -2.65 0.77 -9.62
CA VAL A 76 -3.66 -0.11 -10.25
C VAL A 76 -4.25 0.49 -11.51
N TYR A 77 -4.26 1.82 -11.64
CA TYR A 77 -4.76 2.52 -12.83
C TYR A 77 -3.76 2.49 -14.01
N GLY A 78 -2.47 2.29 -13.73
CA GLY A 78 -1.41 2.34 -14.74
C GLY A 78 -1.22 3.74 -15.29
N GLU A 79 -1.27 3.88 -16.63
CA GLU A 79 -1.21 5.16 -17.33
C GLU A 79 -2.63 5.59 -17.74
N PRO A 80 -3.25 6.52 -17.01
CA PRO A 80 -4.62 6.93 -17.29
C PRO A 80 -4.69 7.80 -18.55
N GLU A 81 -5.71 7.58 -19.38
CA GLU A 81 -5.98 8.39 -20.57
C GLU A 81 -6.58 9.77 -20.22
N VAL A 82 -7.20 9.88 -19.05
CA VAL A 82 -7.89 11.09 -18.58
C VAL A 82 -7.50 11.39 -17.13
N VAL A 83 -7.24 12.66 -16.87
CA VAL A 83 -7.02 13.20 -15.50
C VAL A 83 -8.01 14.34 -15.23
N PRO A 84 -8.50 14.50 -14.00
CA PRO A 84 -8.18 13.71 -12.80
C PRO A 84 -8.71 12.28 -12.88
N ILE A 85 -7.97 11.34 -12.26
CA ILE A 85 -8.36 9.93 -12.18
C ILE A 85 -9.53 9.79 -11.20
N VAL A 86 -10.58 9.10 -11.61
CA VAL A 86 -11.74 8.76 -10.76
C VAL A 86 -11.76 7.25 -10.45
N GLU A 87 -12.51 6.85 -9.42
CA GLU A 87 -12.52 5.45 -8.96
C GLU A 87 -13.02 4.48 -10.05
N THR A 88 -13.83 4.95 -10.97
CA THR A 88 -14.37 4.16 -12.11
C THR A 88 -13.42 4.11 -13.31
N SER A 89 -12.27 4.79 -13.25
CA SER A 89 -11.25 4.72 -14.30
C SER A 89 -10.76 3.28 -14.50
N LYS A 90 -10.35 2.98 -15.72
CA LYS A 90 -9.88 1.65 -16.10
C LYS A 90 -8.69 1.21 -15.25
N LEU A 91 -8.73 -0.02 -14.73
CA LEU A 91 -7.66 -0.63 -13.98
C LEU A 91 -6.75 -1.41 -14.93
N GLN A 92 -5.54 -0.91 -15.14
CA GLN A 92 -4.57 -1.49 -16.07
C GLN A 92 -3.13 -1.28 -15.57
N PRO A 93 -2.72 -1.93 -14.47
CA PRO A 93 -1.41 -1.73 -13.89
C PRO A 93 -0.28 -2.06 -14.88
N THR A 94 0.73 -1.19 -14.95
CA THR A 94 1.89 -1.33 -15.82
C THR A 94 3.09 -2.00 -15.16
N ASN A 95 3.00 -2.26 -13.85
CA ASN A 95 4.06 -2.92 -13.09
C ASN A 95 3.51 -4.05 -12.20
N VAL A 96 4.42 -4.91 -11.73
CA VAL A 96 4.06 -6.10 -10.93
C VAL A 96 3.47 -5.69 -9.59
N TYR A 97 4.02 -4.67 -8.92
CA TYR A 97 3.47 -4.18 -7.65
C TYR A 97 1.99 -3.79 -7.79
N GLY A 98 1.65 -2.90 -8.74
CA GLY A 98 0.26 -2.51 -9.00
C GLY A 98 -0.63 -3.69 -9.34
N ARG A 99 -0.13 -4.67 -10.11
CA ARG A 99 -0.85 -5.89 -10.45
C ARG A 99 -1.15 -6.74 -9.22
N THR A 100 -0.18 -6.91 -8.29
CA THR A 100 -0.42 -7.66 -7.06
C THR A 100 -1.45 -6.99 -6.16
N LYS A 101 -1.46 -5.65 -6.10
CA LYS A 101 -2.48 -4.91 -5.34
C LYS A 101 -3.87 -5.06 -5.96
N LEU A 102 -3.99 -4.99 -7.29
CA LEU A 102 -5.27 -5.21 -7.98
C LEU A 102 -5.81 -6.63 -7.72
N MET A 103 -4.96 -7.66 -7.77
CA MET A 103 -5.37 -9.04 -7.45
C MET A 103 -5.93 -9.17 -6.03
N ILE A 104 -5.39 -8.41 -5.07
CA ILE A 104 -5.92 -8.41 -3.70
C ILE A 104 -7.29 -7.71 -3.64
N GLU A 105 -7.47 -6.61 -4.38
CA GLU A 105 -8.79 -5.96 -4.49
C GLU A 105 -9.84 -6.93 -5.07
N ASP A 106 -9.49 -7.67 -6.13
CA ASP A 106 -10.37 -8.68 -6.74
C ASP A 106 -10.74 -9.77 -5.72
N MET A 107 -9.77 -10.29 -4.95
CA MET A 107 -10.06 -11.25 -3.88
C MET A 107 -10.99 -10.67 -2.82
N LEU A 108 -10.75 -9.43 -2.35
CA LEU A 108 -11.63 -8.79 -1.37
C LEU A 108 -13.04 -8.57 -1.90
N HIS A 109 -13.18 -8.22 -3.18
CA HIS A 109 -14.45 -8.11 -3.87
C HIS A 109 -15.22 -9.44 -3.89
N ASP A 110 -14.55 -10.52 -4.28
CA ASP A 110 -15.14 -11.86 -4.32
C ASP A 110 -15.59 -12.33 -2.93
N TYR A 111 -14.71 -12.16 -1.92
CA TYR A 111 -15.03 -12.52 -0.54
C TYR A 111 -16.18 -11.69 0.03
N SER A 112 -16.25 -10.40 -0.30
CA SER A 112 -17.37 -9.52 0.05
C SER A 112 -18.67 -10.01 -0.57
N SER A 113 -18.64 -10.30 -1.87
CA SER A 113 -19.83 -10.73 -2.64
C SER A 113 -20.36 -12.09 -2.20
N ILE A 114 -19.47 -13.02 -1.84
CA ILE A 114 -19.83 -14.41 -1.52
C ILE A 114 -20.14 -14.60 -0.04
N TYR A 115 -19.36 -13.98 0.84
CA TYR A 115 -19.42 -14.20 2.29
C TYR A 115 -19.99 -13.02 3.08
N GLY A 116 -20.29 -11.89 2.43
CA GLY A 116 -20.93 -10.72 3.06
C GLY A 116 -19.98 -9.88 3.92
N SER A 117 -18.66 -10.04 3.80
CA SER A 117 -17.71 -9.12 4.43
C SER A 117 -17.76 -7.76 3.73
N THR A 118 -17.34 -6.71 4.42
CA THR A 118 -17.19 -5.38 3.80
C THR A 118 -15.72 -5.01 3.67
N TYR A 119 -15.37 -4.25 2.63
CA TYR A 119 -14.01 -3.76 2.46
C TYR A 119 -13.99 -2.35 1.88
N VAL A 120 -12.89 -1.66 2.14
CA VAL A 120 -12.48 -0.43 1.47
C VAL A 120 -11.05 -0.61 0.97
N ALA A 121 -10.82 -0.34 -0.31
CA ALA A 121 -9.48 -0.32 -0.91
C ALA A 121 -9.07 1.14 -1.16
N LEU A 122 -8.08 1.61 -0.42
CA LEU A 122 -7.57 2.98 -0.51
C LEU A 122 -6.49 3.06 -1.59
N ARG A 123 -6.82 3.65 -2.75
CA ARG A 123 -5.94 3.78 -3.92
C ARG A 123 -5.21 5.12 -3.94
N TYR A 124 -4.44 5.41 -2.90
CA TYR A 124 -3.67 6.65 -2.82
C TYR A 124 -2.35 6.58 -3.61
N PHE A 125 -1.80 7.75 -3.93
CA PHE A 125 -0.52 7.90 -4.62
C PHE A 125 0.63 7.89 -3.60
N ASN A 126 1.05 9.04 -3.13
CA ASN A 126 2.17 9.17 -2.21
C ASN A 126 1.67 9.71 -0.86
N ALA A 127 1.70 8.88 0.16
CA ALA A 127 1.49 9.35 1.52
C ALA A 127 2.70 10.18 1.97
N ALA A 128 2.46 11.31 2.60
CA ALA A 128 3.51 12.23 3.03
C ALA A 128 3.14 12.92 4.34
N GLY A 129 4.11 13.54 4.97
CA GLY A 129 3.93 14.22 6.25
C GLY A 129 4.22 13.34 7.45
N ALA A 130 3.95 13.86 8.63
CA ALA A 130 4.14 13.20 9.92
C ALA A 130 3.02 13.60 10.87
N ASP A 131 2.93 12.91 12.00
CA ASP A 131 2.02 13.26 13.08
C ASP A 131 2.37 14.63 13.67
N GLU A 132 1.34 15.43 14.02
CA GLU A 132 1.52 16.78 14.57
C GLU A 132 2.30 16.80 15.90
N SER A 133 2.26 15.71 16.67
CA SER A 133 3.05 15.58 17.90
C SER A 133 4.56 15.58 17.66
N GLY A 134 5.01 15.20 16.43
CA GLY A 134 6.40 14.98 16.11
C GLY A 134 6.99 13.69 16.71
N GLU A 135 6.17 12.85 17.34
CA GLU A 135 6.61 11.59 17.94
C GLU A 135 6.55 10.41 16.96
N ILE A 136 5.75 10.53 15.89
CA ILE A 136 5.53 9.50 14.87
C ILE A 136 5.82 10.10 13.49
N GLY A 137 6.66 9.41 12.73
CA GLY A 137 7.03 9.81 11.38
C GLY A 137 7.44 8.62 10.53
N GLU A 138 7.85 8.91 9.29
CA GLU A 138 8.36 7.92 8.37
C GLU A 138 9.76 7.48 8.77
N ASP A 139 10.01 6.15 8.78
CA ASP A 139 11.30 5.54 9.08
C ASP A 139 11.53 4.34 8.14
N HIS A 140 11.98 4.62 6.93
CA HIS A 140 12.30 3.60 5.92
C HIS A 140 13.80 3.36 5.79
N SER A 141 14.18 2.08 5.64
CA SER A 141 15.56 1.70 5.30
C SER A 141 15.55 0.58 4.25
N PRO A 142 16.04 0.80 3.03
CA PRO A 142 16.52 2.08 2.47
C PRO A 142 15.39 3.06 2.18
N GLU A 143 15.65 4.37 2.37
CA GLU A 143 14.71 5.42 2.00
C GLU A 143 14.70 5.66 0.49
N THR A 144 13.50 5.75 -0.10
CA THR A 144 13.31 5.91 -1.55
C THR A 144 12.29 7.00 -1.92
N HIS A 145 11.60 7.58 -0.93
CA HIS A 145 10.58 8.59 -1.16
C HIS A 145 11.18 9.99 -1.31
N LEU A 146 10.59 10.78 -2.20
CA LEU A 146 11.13 12.08 -2.59
C LEU A 146 11.29 13.04 -1.41
N ILE A 147 10.25 13.23 -0.61
CA ILE A 147 10.23 14.23 0.47
C ILE A 147 11.30 13.92 1.53
N PRO A 148 11.41 12.70 2.10
CA PRO A 148 12.50 12.35 3.00
C PRO A 148 13.88 12.53 2.39
N LEU A 149 14.10 12.13 1.12
CA LEU A 149 15.39 12.30 0.44
C LEU A 149 15.78 13.77 0.27
N VAL A 150 14.81 14.66 -0.02
CA VAL A 150 15.06 16.10 -0.08
C VAL A 150 15.44 16.64 1.30
N LEU A 151 14.71 16.24 2.35
CA LEU A 151 14.99 16.66 3.73
C LEU A 151 16.34 16.16 4.22
N GLU A 152 16.71 14.90 3.95
CA GLU A 152 18.04 14.36 4.26
C GLU A 152 19.16 15.15 3.58
N THR A 153 18.94 15.55 2.31
CA THR A 153 19.90 16.37 1.57
C THR A 153 20.02 17.77 2.19
N ALA A 154 18.91 18.40 2.52
CA ALA A 154 18.88 19.71 3.17
C ALA A 154 19.56 19.69 4.55
N LEU A 155 19.46 18.60 5.28
CA LEU A 155 20.09 18.36 6.58
C LEU A 155 21.57 17.93 6.47
N GLY A 156 22.12 17.81 5.26
CA GLY A 156 23.50 17.37 5.04
C GLY A 156 23.75 15.88 5.29
N LYS A 157 22.71 15.06 5.47
CA LYS A 157 22.82 13.60 5.63
C LYS A 157 23.12 12.90 4.30
N ARG A 158 22.82 13.57 3.18
CA ARG A 158 23.12 13.12 1.81
C ARG A 158 23.82 14.24 1.05
N PRO A 159 24.75 13.92 0.14
CA PRO A 159 25.50 14.94 -0.61
C PRO A 159 24.66 15.67 -1.67
N HIS A 160 23.67 14.99 -2.25
CA HIS A 160 22.80 15.51 -3.30
C HIS A 160 21.52 14.67 -3.43
N ILE A 161 20.52 15.24 -4.10
CA ILE A 161 19.36 14.51 -4.62
C ILE A 161 19.59 14.20 -6.10
N THR A 162 19.18 13.01 -6.56
CA THR A 162 19.32 12.60 -7.96
C THR A 162 18.00 12.80 -8.69
N VAL A 163 18.05 13.48 -9.83
CA VAL A 163 16.93 13.59 -10.78
C VAL A 163 17.08 12.49 -11.83
N PHE A 164 16.12 11.56 -11.91
CA PHE A 164 16.20 10.36 -12.75
C PHE A 164 15.69 10.54 -14.19
N GLY A 165 15.31 11.74 -14.58
CA GLY A 165 14.89 12.07 -15.94
C GLY A 165 14.34 13.48 -16.02
N THR A 166 14.44 14.07 -17.22
CA THR A 166 13.94 15.42 -17.52
C THR A 166 13.24 15.42 -18.88
N ASP A 167 12.83 14.26 -19.38
CA ASP A 167 12.27 14.00 -20.69
C ASP A 167 10.82 13.47 -20.66
N TYR A 168 10.13 13.63 -19.51
CA TYR A 168 8.71 13.36 -19.41
C TYR A 168 7.91 14.38 -20.24
N ASP A 169 6.79 13.93 -20.81
CA ASP A 169 5.84 14.80 -21.53
C ASP A 169 5.02 15.65 -20.56
N THR A 170 5.70 16.60 -19.91
CA THR A 170 5.19 17.53 -18.90
C THR A 170 5.80 18.91 -19.12
N ILE A 171 5.22 19.95 -18.51
CA ILE A 171 5.65 21.35 -18.70
C ILE A 171 7.14 21.54 -18.38
N ASP A 172 7.65 20.86 -17.35
CA ASP A 172 9.04 21.01 -16.87
C ASP A 172 9.91 19.76 -17.15
N GLY A 173 9.37 18.77 -17.87
CA GLY A 173 10.08 17.53 -18.18
C GLY A 173 10.22 16.57 -17.00
N THR A 174 9.64 16.87 -15.86
CA THR A 174 9.65 15.98 -14.70
C THR A 174 8.33 15.21 -14.54
N CYS A 175 8.35 14.13 -13.76
CA CYS A 175 7.15 13.34 -13.52
C CYS A 175 6.18 14.06 -12.57
N ILE A 176 4.88 14.08 -12.93
CA ILE A 176 3.81 14.57 -12.06
C ILE A 176 3.54 13.55 -10.96
N ARG A 177 3.38 14.02 -9.72
CA ARG A 177 3.06 13.20 -8.55
C ARG A 177 1.98 13.88 -7.72
N ASP A 178 1.10 13.07 -7.15
CA ASP A 178 0.08 13.48 -6.22
C ASP A 178 0.44 13.03 -4.80
N TYR A 179 0.12 13.85 -3.80
CA TYR A 179 0.46 13.61 -2.39
C TYR A 179 -0.79 13.74 -1.53
N ILE A 180 -0.92 12.85 -0.55
CA ILE A 180 -1.92 12.94 0.51
C ILE A 180 -1.21 12.98 1.87
N HIS A 181 -1.67 13.87 2.77
CA HIS A 181 -1.10 13.90 4.11
C HIS A 181 -1.53 12.67 4.91
N VAL A 182 -0.62 12.12 5.72
CA VAL A 182 -0.88 10.89 6.50
C VAL A 182 -2.06 11.04 7.47
N THR A 183 -2.32 12.24 8.00
CA THR A 183 -3.47 12.50 8.86
C THR A 183 -4.80 12.46 8.10
N ASP A 184 -4.82 12.93 6.84
CA ASP A 184 -6.02 12.87 5.99
C ASP A 184 -6.29 11.40 5.61
N LEU A 185 -5.24 10.66 5.28
CA LEU A 185 -5.34 9.23 4.98
C LEU A 185 -5.81 8.42 6.21
N ALA A 186 -5.36 8.79 7.42
CA ALA A 186 -5.75 8.11 8.66
C ALA A 186 -7.20 8.42 9.05
N SER A 187 -7.77 9.54 8.60
CA SER A 187 -9.16 9.93 8.86
C SER A 187 -10.16 9.42 7.82
N ALA A 188 -9.67 8.90 6.68
CA ALA A 188 -10.49 8.36 5.62
C ALA A 188 -10.92 6.92 5.90
#